data_562585fad516717342db49943a5b3cab
#
_entry.id   562585fad516717342db49943a5b3cab
#
_cell.length_a   1.000
_cell.length_b   1.000
_cell.length_c   1.000
_cell.angle_alpha   90.00
_cell.angle_beta   90.00
_cell.angle_gamma   90.00
#
_symmetry.space_group_name_H-M   'P 1'
#
loop_
_entity.id
_entity.type
_entity.pdbx_description
1 polymer ?
#
loop_
_entity_poly.entity_id
_entity_poly.type
_entity_poly.pdbx_seq_one_letter_code
_entity_poly.pdbx_strand_id
1 'polypeptide(L)'
;MKPQTVKKTIIKVIPAVLLVALSAFLLKGDVWTFWTWYLLAAVLGCVGMAVTGRLFRSFEDKGWMFSKVVSITITGFLTWFLVSVKILKFTTAACVGIALVYGIICILAYEKQRRNGYECLPIDRLDLVYIEEILFFAAFLLWTYLAGFHPAAHGTEKFMDYGFMEAMMRSKTLPATDLWYSQGKINYYYGGQYFAVFLTKLSGTQVELTYNLMRTFVAGFAFVLPFSLVRQMTTDLQGRKVTGWKKQLPTLAGFLAGLAVSIAGNMHYVVYAQILPLIQKLKGEEVSGYWFPDATRYIGFNPDVPDKTIHEFPCYSFVLGDLHAHVVNIMFVLLLLGLLYAWTKKVRNTTPSVEKLGRRKFWMKQLLMPQILAAAMLLGMFHWTNYWDFVIYYVVTGGTLLFMNIICLKGDIRRILAVTIVQAIEIFAIATVIILPFTLQFTTMVQGVRLAQNHSLPHQLLILWGLPTILTLVFVISLSVRIVGSPHRIRS
;
A
#
# COMPACT_ATOMS: atom_id res chain seq x y z
N MET A 1 -5.00 -37.35 -20.48
CA MET A 1 -4.38 -36.83 -19.22
C MET A 1 -4.38 -37.94 -18.18
N LYS A 2 -3.28 -38.13 -17.43
CA LYS A 2 -3.22 -39.17 -16.38
C LYS A 2 -4.21 -38.79 -15.26
N PRO A 3 -4.95 -39.76 -14.65
CA PRO A 3 -5.95 -39.49 -13.62
C PRO A 3 -5.45 -38.65 -12.44
N GLN A 4 -4.20 -38.81 -12.08
CA GLN A 4 -3.56 -38.01 -11.02
C GLN A 4 -3.39 -36.51 -11.39
N THR A 5 -3.21 -36.19 -12.67
CA THR A 5 -3.10 -34.80 -13.15
C THR A 5 -4.46 -34.11 -13.10
N VAL A 6 -5.52 -34.83 -13.51
CA VAL A 6 -6.91 -34.33 -13.45
C VAL A 6 -7.31 -34.06 -12.00
N LYS A 7 -7.03 -34.97 -11.07
CA LYS A 7 -7.34 -34.81 -9.63
C LYS A 7 -6.62 -33.60 -9.01
N LYS A 8 -5.34 -33.40 -9.36
CA LYS A 8 -4.58 -32.22 -8.89
C LYS A 8 -5.11 -30.91 -9.46
N THR A 9 -5.56 -30.89 -10.72
CA THR A 9 -6.13 -29.69 -11.36
C THR A 9 -7.48 -29.36 -10.74
N ILE A 10 -8.37 -30.36 -10.50
CA ILE A 10 -9.66 -30.15 -9.86
C ILE A 10 -9.50 -29.57 -8.46
N ILE A 11 -8.60 -30.10 -7.63
CA ILE A 11 -8.33 -29.55 -6.28
C ILE A 11 -7.92 -28.10 -6.31
N LYS A 12 -7.18 -27.65 -7.32
CA LYS A 12 -6.77 -26.25 -7.47
C LYS A 12 -7.90 -25.32 -7.92
N VAL A 13 -8.88 -25.81 -8.69
CA VAL A 13 -9.99 -25.02 -9.21
C VAL A 13 -11.10 -24.82 -8.17
N ILE A 14 -11.27 -25.76 -7.24
CA ILE A 14 -12.34 -25.72 -6.22
C ILE A 14 -12.37 -24.39 -5.44
N PRO A 15 -11.25 -23.86 -4.87
CA PRO A 15 -11.30 -22.60 -4.13
C PRO A 15 -11.80 -21.42 -4.95
N ALA A 16 -11.40 -21.33 -6.22
CA ALA A 16 -11.84 -20.26 -7.11
C ALA A 16 -13.35 -20.38 -7.39
N VAL A 17 -13.84 -21.57 -7.72
CA VAL A 17 -15.28 -21.81 -7.96
C VAL A 17 -16.11 -21.51 -6.72
N LEU A 18 -15.64 -21.92 -5.54
CA LEU A 18 -16.31 -21.64 -4.28
C LEU A 18 -16.38 -20.13 -3.99
N LEU A 19 -15.29 -19.40 -4.20
CA LEU A 19 -15.27 -17.95 -4.02
C LEU A 19 -16.19 -17.21 -5.00
N VAL A 20 -16.24 -17.66 -6.26
CA VAL A 20 -17.17 -17.11 -7.26
C VAL A 20 -18.61 -17.33 -6.83
N ALA A 21 -18.99 -18.56 -6.46
CA ALA A 21 -20.33 -18.88 -5.99
C ALA A 21 -20.67 -18.12 -4.70
N LEU A 22 -19.71 -18.02 -3.77
CA LEU A 22 -19.87 -17.31 -2.51
C LEU A 22 -20.07 -15.80 -2.75
N SER A 23 -19.37 -15.21 -3.71
CA SER A 23 -19.54 -13.78 -4.05
C SER A 23 -20.97 -13.49 -4.52
N ALA A 24 -21.53 -14.34 -5.39
CA ALA A 24 -22.91 -14.21 -5.86
C ALA A 24 -23.92 -14.38 -4.72
N PHE A 25 -23.69 -15.36 -3.84
CA PHE A 25 -24.57 -15.62 -2.69
C PHE A 25 -24.57 -14.49 -1.67
N LEU A 26 -23.39 -13.95 -1.32
CA LEU A 26 -23.22 -12.95 -0.28
C LEU A 26 -23.60 -11.54 -0.74
N LEU A 27 -23.21 -11.16 -1.96
CA LEU A 27 -23.35 -9.78 -2.44
C LEU A 27 -24.65 -9.53 -3.21
N LYS A 28 -25.36 -10.57 -3.63
CA LYS A 28 -26.66 -10.46 -4.32
C LYS A 28 -26.62 -9.43 -5.47
N GLY A 29 -27.41 -8.35 -5.37
CA GLY A 29 -27.50 -7.30 -6.39
C GLY A 29 -26.20 -6.53 -6.64
N ASP A 30 -25.33 -6.42 -5.61
CA ASP A 30 -24.08 -5.64 -5.69
C ASP A 30 -22.91 -6.43 -6.30
N VAL A 31 -23.15 -7.73 -6.60
CA VAL A 31 -22.12 -8.64 -7.12
C VAL A 31 -21.47 -8.12 -8.41
N TRP A 32 -22.25 -7.47 -9.28
CA TRP A 32 -21.75 -6.96 -10.56
C TRP A 32 -20.78 -5.80 -10.38
N THR A 33 -21.04 -4.88 -9.46
CA THR A 33 -20.14 -3.77 -9.14
C THR A 33 -18.83 -4.29 -8.56
N PHE A 34 -18.90 -5.27 -7.65
CA PHE A 34 -17.72 -5.95 -7.10
C PHE A 34 -16.87 -6.60 -8.21
N TRP A 35 -17.49 -7.38 -9.10
CA TRP A 35 -16.80 -8.04 -10.20
C TRP A 35 -16.22 -7.05 -11.21
N THR A 36 -16.92 -5.97 -11.48
CA THR A 36 -16.41 -4.92 -12.38
C THR A 36 -15.11 -4.34 -11.87
N TRP A 37 -15.02 -4.03 -10.57
CA TRP A 37 -13.79 -3.51 -9.97
C TRP A 37 -12.67 -4.54 -9.91
N TYR A 38 -13.00 -5.79 -9.55
CA TYR A 38 -12.03 -6.87 -9.55
C TYR A 38 -11.43 -7.11 -10.93
N LEU A 39 -12.27 -7.22 -11.95
CA LEU A 39 -11.85 -7.44 -13.35
C LEU A 39 -11.09 -6.25 -13.91
N LEU A 40 -11.52 -5.03 -13.60
CA LEU A 40 -10.80 -3.81 -13.98
C LEU A 40 -9.37 -3.82 -13.41
N ALA A 41 -9.23 -4.14 -12.13
CA ALA A 41 -7.91 -4.24 -11.50
C ALA A 41 -7.07 -5.38 -12.11
N ALA A 42 -7.69 -6.53 -12.42
CA ALA A 42 -7.00 -7.64 -13.07
C ALA A 42 -6.48 -7.27 -14.47
N VAL A 43 -7.30 -6.61 -15.29
CA VAL A 43 -6.91 -6.14 -16.63
C VAL A 43 -5.80 -5.10 -16.55
N LEU A 44 -5.97 -4.08 -15.71
CA LEU A 44 -4.95 -3.05 -15.50
C LEU A 44 -3.63 -3.66 -15.00
N GLY A 45 -3.71 -4.61 -14.06
CA GLY A 45 -2.55 -5.32 -13.55
C GLY A 45 -1.83 -6.13 -14.61
N CYS A 46 -2.58 -6.92 -15.39
CA CYS A 46 -2.02 -7.74 -16.48
C CYS A 46 -1.26 -6.89 -17.50
N VAL A 47 -1.90 -5.81 -17.96
CA VAL A 47 -1.30 -4.84 -18.88
C VAL A 47 -0.08 -4.16 -18.26
N GLY A 48 -0.16 -3.76 -17.00
CA GLY A 48 0.90 -3.07 -16.25
C GLY A 48 2.14 -3.90 -15.98
N MET A 49 2.11 -5.23 -16.20
CA MET A 49 3.27 -6.09 -16.00
C MET A 49 4.49 -5.70 -16.86
N ALA A 50 4.27 -5.04 -18.01
CA ALA A 50 5.36 -4.50 -18.82
C ALA A 50 6.23 -3.47 -18.05
N VAL A 51 5.64 -2.72 -17.14
CA VAL A 51 6.33 -1.76 -16.25
C VAL A 51 6.77 -2.45 -14.97
N THR A 52 5.83 -3.08 -14.29
CA THR A 52 6.02 -3.65 -12.95
C THR A 52 7.02 -4.81 -12.97
N GLY A 53 6.95 -5.70 -13.95
CA GLY A 53 7.89 -6.82 -14.08
C GLY A 53 9.36 -6.40 -14.26
N ARG A 54 9.62 -5.13 -14.66
CA ARG A 54 10.98 -4.56 -14.66
C ARG A 54 11.37 -3.99 -13.30
N LEU A 55 10.46 -3.31 -12.63
CA LEU A 55 10.71 -2.74 -11.31
C LEU A 55 10.90 -3.85 -10.26
N PHE A 56 10.07 -4.88 -10.33
CA PHE A 56 10.04 -6.03 -9.42
C PHE A 56 10.69 -7.29 -10.00
N ARG A 57 11.62 -7.15 -10.94
CA ARG A 57 12.29 -8.29 -11.61
C ARG A 57 12.88 -9.31 -10.63
N SER A 58 13.26 -8.88 -9.45
CA SER A 58 13.86 -9.71 -8.42
C SER A 58 12.85 -10.50 -7.58
N PHE A 59 11.55 -10.23 -7.70
CA PHE A 59 10.50 -11.00 -7.04
C PHE A 59 10.17 -12.26 -7.85
N GLU A 60 9.71 -13.32 -7.17
CA GLU A 60 9.31 -14.56 -7.82
C GLU A 60 8.06 -14.38 -8.71
N ASP A 61 7.08 -13.60 -8.25
CA ASP A 61 5.87 -13.21 -8.96
C ASP A 61 6.05 -11.99 -9.88
N LYS A 62 7.28 -11.45 -9.95
CA LYS A 62 7.60 -10.22 -10.70
C LYS A 62 6.73 -9.02 -10.33
N GLY A 63 6.19 -9.01 -9.11
CA GLY A 63 5.32 -7.97 -8.60
C GLY A 63 3.89 -8.04 -9.15
N TRP A 64 3.36 -9.23 -9.36
CA TRP A 64 2.03 -9.44 -9.94
C TRP A 64 0.95 -8.61 -9.24
N MET A 65 0.84 -8.69 -7.91
CA MET A 65 -0.18 -7.91 -7.18
C MET A 65 0.13 -6.42 -7.16
N PHE A 66 1.40 -6.04 -7.12
CA PHE A 66 1.82 -4.64 -7.23
C PHE A 66 1.46 -4.03 -8.58
N SER A 67 1.35 -4.82 -9.65
CA SER A 67 1.04 -4.32 -10.99
C SER A 67 -0.33 -3.64 -11.09
N LYS A 68 -1.32 -4.13 -10.31
CA LYS A 68 -2.65 -3.54 -10.22
C LYS A 68 -2.55 -2.12 -9.65
N VAL A 69 -1.85 -1.95 -8.54
CA VAL A 69 -1.66 -0.65 -7.89
C VAL A 69 -0.79 0.28 -8.74
N VAL A 70 0.29 -0.22 -9.36
CA VAL A 70 1.13 0.57 -10.30
C VAL A 70 0.28 1.16 -11.42
N SER A 71 -0.58 0.34 -12.05
CA SER A 71 -1.41 0.80 -13.16
C SER A 71 -2.47 1.81 -12.73
N ILE A 72 -3.13 1.58 -11.59
CA ILE A 72 -4.07 2.55 -10.99
C ILE A 72 -3.33 3.86 -10.66
N THR A 73 -2.13 3.77 -10.08
CA THR A 73 -1.30 4.92 -9.74
C THR A 73 -0.96 5.75 -10.99
N ILE A 74 -0.40 5.11 -12.02
CA ILE A 74 0.03 5.83 -13.23
C ILE A 74 -1.16 6.43 -13.95
N THR A 75 -2.21 5.66 -14.20
CA THR A 75 -3.36 6.15 -14.98
C THR A 75 -4.16 7.20 -14.22
N GLY A 76 -4.39 7.00 -12.93
CA GLY A 76 -5.10 7.96 -12.08
C GLY A 76 -4.29 9.24 -11.90
N PHE A 77 -3.00 9.15 -11.59
CA PHE A 77 -2.15 10.34 -11.43
C PHE A 77 -2.03 11.14 -12.74
N LEU A 78 -1.80 10.50 -13.88
CA LEU A 78 -1.74 11.19 -15.16
C LEU A 78 -3.07 11.89 -15.49
N THR A 79 -4.20 11.24 -15.25
CA THR A 79 -5.51 11.86 -15.43
C THR A 79 -5.66 13.08 -14.55
N TRP A 80 -5.36 12.96 -13.26
CA TRP A 80 -5.40 14.09 -12.32
C TRP A 80 -4.49 15.24 -12.74
N PHE A 81 -3.25 14.93 -13.09
CA PHE A 81 -2.27 15.95 -13.48
C PHE A 81 -2.72 16.72 -14.71
N LEU A 82 -3.12 16.03 -15.78
CA LEU A 82 -3.57 16.66 -17.03
C LEU A 82 -4.85 17.47 -16.86
N VAL A 83 -5.74 17.05 -15.96
CA VAL A 83 -6.94 17.83 -15.60
C VAL A 83 -6.57 19.06 -14.78
N SER A 84 -5.68 18.92 -13.79
CA SER A 84 -5.28 20.01 -12.90
C SER A 84 -4.51 21.11 -13.62
N VAL A 85 -3.70 20.75 -14.64
CA VAL A 85 -3.06 21.72 -15.55
C VAL A 85 -3.95 22.17 -16.71
N LYS A 86 -5.25 21.81 -16.70
CA LYS A 86 -6.30 22.25 -17.66
C LYS A 86 -6.09 21.76 -19.10
N ILE A 87 -5.29 20.73 -19.33
CA ILE A 87 -5.14 20.08 -20.66
C ILE A 87 -6.36 19.22 -20.97
N LEU A 88 -6.90 18.52 -19.97
CA LEU A 88 -8.10 17.68 -20.10
C LEU A 88 -9.21 18.17 -19.17
N LYS A 89 -10.44 17.71 -19.44
CA LYS A 89 -11.58 17.83 -18.51
C LYS A 89 -11.76 16.51 -17.77
N PHE A 90 -12.14 16.55 -16.49
CA PHE A 90 -12.37 15.36 -15.67
C PHE A 90 -13.67 14.64 -16.06
N THR A 91 -13.61 13.88 -17.13
CA THR A 91 -14.72 13.11 -17.69
C THR A 91 -14.40 11.63 -17.75
N THR A 92 -15.41 10.77 -17.83
CA THR A 92 -15.24 9.33 -18.06
C THR A 92 -14.40 9.05 -19.30
N ALA A 93 -14.64 9.79 -20.40
CA ALA A 93 -13.86 9.64 -21.63
C ALA A 93 -12.37 9.94 -21.44
N ALA A 94 -12.01 10.95 -20.62
CA ALA A 94 -10.63 11.24 -20.29
C ALA A 94 -10.00 10.11 -19.45
N CYS A 95 -10.69 9.60 -18.44
CA CYS A 95 -10.22 8.48 -17.62
C CYS A 95 -9.97 7.22 -18.47
N VAL A 96 -10.93 6.85 -19.31
CA VAL A 96 -10.83 5.71 -20.22
C VAL A 96 -9.73 5.94 -21.27
N GLY A 97 -9.67 7.14 -21.86
CA GLY A 97 -8.66 7.48 -22.86
C GLY A 97 -7.23 7.35 -22.33
N ILE A 98 -6.96 7.87 -21.13
CA ILE A 98 -5.64 7.72 -20.46
C ILE A 98 -5.34 6.25 -20.17
N ALA A 99 -6.31 5.47 -19.67
CA ALA A 99 -6.12 4.05 -19.41
C ALA A 99 -5.83 3.27 -20.70
N LEU A 100 -6.50 3.58 -21.81
CA LEU A 100 -6.24 2.97 -23.11
C LEU A 100 -4.86 3.33 -23.65
N VAL A 101 -4.47 4.62 -23.60
CA VAL A 101 -3.12 5.05 -24.02
C VAL A 101 -2.04 4.36 -23.20
N TYR A 102 -2.21 4.29 -21.86
CA TYR A 102 -1.33 3.53 -21.00
C TYR A 102 -1.26 2.06 -21.42
N GLY A 103 -2.42 1.44 -21.70
CA GLY A 103 -2.51 0.06 -22.17
C GLY A 103 -1.72 -0.18 -23.45
N ILE A 104 -1.89 0.69 -24.46
CA ILE A 104 -1.15 0.61 -25.73
C ILE A 104 0.36 0.72 -25.50
N ILE A 105 0.80 1.70 -24.68
CA ILE A 105 2.22 1.87 -24.35
C ILE A 105 2.78 0.61 -23.67
N CYS A 106 2.02 0.03 -22.73
CA CYS A 106 2.44 -1.20 -22.03
C CYS A 106 2.53 -2.40 -22.99
N ILE A 107 1.58 -2.57 -23.90
CA ILE A 107 1.61 -3.65 -24.91
C ILE A 107 2.81 -3.50 -25.82
N LEU A 108 3.08 -2.30 -26.32
CA LEU A 108 4.26 -2.03 -27.15
C LEU A 108 5.57 -2.26 -26.38
N ALA A 109 5.60 -1.86 -25.08
CA ALA A 109 6.75 -2.11 -24.21
C ALA A 109 6.93 -3.60 -23.94
N TYR A 110 5.86 -4.36 -23.75
CA TYR A 110 5.89 -5.82 -23.58
C TYR A 110 6.49 -6.49 -24.82
N GLU A 111 5.99 -6.21 -26.01
CA GLU A 111 6.48 -6.75 -27.28
C GLU A 111 7.97 -6.44 -27.49
N LYS A 112 8.39 -5.20 -27.24
CA LYS A 112 9.79 -4.81 -27.31
C LYS A 112 10.67 -5.59 -26.32
N GLN A 113 10.17 -5.83 -25.10
CA GLN A 113 10.90 -6.58 -24.07
C GLN A 113 11.03 -8.05 -24.46
N ARG A 114 9.93 -8.65 -24.93
CA ARG A 114 9.89 -10.04 -25.41
C ARG A 114 10.85 -10.29 -26.56
N ARG A 115 10.90 -9.38 -27.55
CA ARG A 115 11.87 -9.45 -28.66
C ARG A 115 13.32 -9.38 -28.17
N ASN A 116 13.58 -8.69 -27.06
CA ASN A 116 14.88 -8.62 -26.41
C ASN A 116 15.15 -9.80 -25.44
N GLY A 117 14.34 -10.85 -25.47
CA GLY A 117 14.49 -12.03 -24.63
C GLY A 117 14.14 -11.83 -23.16
N TYR A 118 13.38 -10.75 -22.84
CA TYR A 118 12.95 -10.49 -21.47
C TYR A 118 11.46 -10.79 -21.28
N GLU A 119 11.17 -11.80 -20.47
CA GLU A 119 9.81 -12.15 -20.06
C GLU A 119 9.44 -11.40 -18.77
N CYS A 120 8.42 -10.54 -18.82
CA CYS A 120 7.96 -9.78 -17.68
C CYS A 120 6.76 -10.43 -16.96
N LEU A 121 6.11 -11.41 -17.56
CA LEU A 121 5.06 -12.19 -16.92
C LEU A 121 5.65 -13.29 -16.04
N PRO A 122 5.04 -13.62 -14.88
CA PRO A 122 5.51 -14.67 -13.98
C PRO A 122 5.03 -16.07 -14.43
N ILE A 123 5.28 -16.45 -15.69
CA ILE A 123 4.78 -17.70 -16.28
C ILE A 123 5.25 -18.93 -15.48
N ASP A 124 6.49 -18.90 -14.98
CA ASP A 124 7.07 -19.99 -14.21
C ASP A 124 6.50 -20.11 -12.79
N ARG A 125 5.69 -19.14 -12.35
CA ARG A 125 5.15 -19.00 -10.99
C ARG A 125 3.65 -18.77 -10.98
N LEU A 126 2.92 -19.33 -11.93
CA LEU A 126 1.45 -19.24 -11.99
C LEU A 126 0.75 -19.81 -10.75
N ASP A 127 1.40 -20.75 -10.06
CA ASP A 127 0.92 -21.26 -8.76
C ASP A 127 0.89 -20.16 -7.70
N LEU A 128 1.90 -19.30 -7.66
CA LEU A 128 1.95 -18.17 -6.75
C LEU A 128 0.96 -17.08 -7.14
N VAL A 129 0.90 -16.73 -8.43
CA VAL A 129 -0.11 -15.81 -8.97
C VAL A 129 -1.52 -16.22 -8.59
N TYR A 130 -1.81 -17.51 -8.73
CA TYR A 130 -3.12 -18.07 -8.35
C TYR A 130 -3.41 -17.90 -6.85
N ILE A 131 -2.43 -18.19 -5.97
CA ILE A 131 -2.58 -17.99 -4.52
C ILE A 131 -2.86 -16.53 -4.20
N GLU A 132 -2.10 -15.62 -4.79
CA GLU A 132 -2.26 -14.18 -4.57
C GLU A 132 -3.62 -13.66 -5.04
N GLU A 133 -4.11 -14.12 -6.20
CA GLU A 133 -5.45 -13.76 -6.70
C GLU A 133 -6.56 -14.31 -5.79
N ILE A 134 -6.46 -15.55 -5.32
CA ILE A 134 -7.41 -16.12 -4.36
C ILE A 134 -7.43 -15.33 -3.05
N LEU A 135 -6.26 -14.98 -2.52
CA LEU A 135 -6.16 -14.20 -1.28
C LEU A 135 -6.72 -12.79 -1.44
N PHE A 136 -6.40 -12.13 -2.55
CA PHE A 136 -6.95 -10.79 -2.85
C PHE A 136 -8.46 -10.83 -3.00
N PHE A 137 -8.98 -11.76 -3.80
CA PHE A 137 -10.41 -11.91 -4.00
C PHE A 137 -11.13 -12.24 -2.68
N ALA A 138 -10.61 -13.17 -1.89
CA ALA A 138 -11.20 -13.56 -0.62
C ALA A 138 -11.21 -12.40 0.40
N ALA A 139 -10.10 -11.66 0.53
CA ALA A 139 -10.02 -10.50 1.41
C ALA A 139 -10.94 -9.37 0.95
N PHE A 140 -10.96 -9.06 -0.34
CA PHE A 140 -11.86 -8.05 -0.91
C PHE A 140 -13.33 -8.44 -0.72
N LEU A 141 -13.70 -9.70 -0.97
CA LEU A 141 -15.06 -10.21 -0.75
C LEU A 141 -15.46 -10.15 0.72
N LEU A 142 -14.59 -10.58 1.63
CA LEU A 142 -14.83 -10.55 3.07
C LEU A 142 -15.15 -9.14 3.54
N TRP A 143 -14.28 -8.19 3.20
CA TRP A 143 -14.48 -6.80 3.61
C TRP A 143 -15.70 -6.15 2.94
N THR A 144 -16.00 -6.49 1.68
CA THR A 144 -17.20 -6.01 0.98
C THR A 144 -18.47 -6.53 1.63
N TYR A 145 -18.49 -7.81 2.00
CA TYR A 145 -19.61 -8.40 2.74
C TYR A 145 -19.81 -7.74 4.10
N LEU A 146 -18.72 -7.55 4.86
CA LEU A 146 -18.80 -6.89 6.18
C LEU A 146 -19.26 -5.42 6.05
N ALA A 147 -18.84 -4.71 5.02
CA ALA A 147 -19.27 -3.34 4.75
C ALA A 147 -20.79 -3.24 4.51
N GLY A 148 -21.40 -4.31 3.97
CA GLY A 148 -22.84 -4.39 3.72
C GLY A 148 -23.71 -4.33 4.98
N PHE A 149 -23.15 -4.58 6.17
CA PHE A 149 -23.89 -4.45 7.44
C PHE A 149 -24.07 -2.99 7.89
N HIS A 150 -23.18 -2.09 7.43
CA HIS A 150 -23.22 -0.67 7.75
C HIS A 150 -22.90 0.18 6.51
N PRO A 151 -23.76 0.15 5.48
CA PRO A 151 -23.46 0.76 4.19
C PRO A 151 -23.63 2.28 4.16
N ALA A 152 -24.35 2.86 5.13
CA ALA A 152 -24.70 4.27 5.11
C ALA A 152 -23.47 5.18 5.25
N ALA A 153 -23.35 6.18 4.38
CA ALA A 153 -22.36 7.25 4.46
C ALA A 153 -22.78 8.30 5.50
N HIS A 154 -23.06 7.85 6.72
CA HIS A 154 -23.57 8.64 7.84
C HIS A 154 -22.75 8.37 9.12
N GLY A 155 -22.66 9.37 9.97
CA GLY A 155 -21.81 9.34 11.17
C GLY A 155 -20.34 9.64 10.88
N THR A 156 -19.60 10.09 11.90
CA THR A 156 -18.22 10.57 11.77
C THR A 156 -18.05 11.57 10.60
N GLU A 157 -16.99 11.48 9.81
CA GLU A 157 -16.74 12.36 8.66
C GLU A 157 -17.15 11.76 7.31
N LYS A 158 -17.88 10.64 7.31
CA LYS A 158 -18.27 9.93 6.08
C LYS A 158 -19.04 10.79 5.08
N PHE A 159 -19.92 11.66 5.56
CA PHE A 159 -20.69 12.57 4.71
C PHE A 159 -19.79 13.56 3.97
N MET A 160 -18.66 13.96 4.57
CA MET A 160 -17.67 14.84 3.94
C MET A 160 -16.96 14.09 2.82
N ASP A 161 -16.39 12.92 3.10
CA ASP A 161 -15.67 12.11 2.11
C ASP A 161 -16.56 11.71 0.94
N TYR A 162 -17.79 11.24 1.24
CA TYR A 162 -18.79 10.93 0.23
C TYR A 162 -19.17 12.16 -0.59
N GLY A 163 -19.38 13.29 0.08
CA GLY A 163 -19.69 14.57 -0.58
C GLY A 163 -18.58 15.04 -1.51
N PHE A 164 -17.29 14.88 -1.12
CA PHE A 164 -16.16 15.17 -2.01
C PHE A 164 -16.17 14.29 -3.27
N MET A 165 -16.50 13.00 -3.13
CA MET A 165 -16.64 12.11 -4.28
C MET A 165 -17.76 12.59 -5.21
N GLU A 166 -18.93 12.95 -4.66
CA GLU A 166 -20.05 13.48 -5.43
C GLU A 166 -19.72 14.82 -6.12
N ALA A 167 -19.03 15.72 -5.45
CA ALA A 167 -18.59 16.98 -6.05
C ALA A 167 -17.64 16.72 -7.23
N MET A 168 -16.68 15.81 -7.08
CA MET A 168 -15.75 15.44 -8.15
C MET A 168 -16.42 14.68 -9.28
N MET A 169 -17.44 13.84 -9.03
CA MET A 169 -18.20 13.16 -10.10
C MET A 169 -18.88 14.15 -11.03
N ARG A 170 -19.44 15.23 -10.49
CA ARG A 170 -20.13 16.29 -11.27
C ARG A 170 -19.17 17.30 -11.89
N SER A 171 -17.94 17.43 -11.34
CA SER A 171 -16.97 18.44 -11.78
C SER A 171 -16.26 18.02 -13.08
N LYS A 172 -16.00 19.00 -13.93
CA LYS A 172 -15.11 18.87 -15.09
C LYS A 172 -13.69 19.38 -14.82
N THR A 173 -13.46 19.96 -13.64
CA THR A 173 -12.17 20.53 -13.20
C THR A 173 -11.79 19.97 -11.83
N LEU A 174 -10.49 19.97 -11.51
CA LEU A 174 -9.96 19.59 -10.20
C LEU A 174 -9.06 20.73 -9.66
N PRO A 175 -9.14 21.05 -8.36
CA PRO A 175 -10.14 20.56 -7.40
C PRO A 175 -11.58 20.93 -7.80
N ALA A 176 -12.53 20.13 -7.36
CA ALA A 176 -13.96 20.43 -7.56
C ALA A 176 -14.40 21.62 -6.71
N THR A 177 -15.59 22.17 -7.03
CA THR A 177 -16.20 23.20 -6.18
C THR A 177 -16.54 22.63 -4.81
N ASP A 178 -16.27 23.37 -3.76
CA ASP A 178 -16.56 22.98 -2.38
C ASP A 178 -18.06 22.85 -2.13
N LEU A 179 -18.45 21.89 -1.29
CA LEU A 179 -19.87 21.59 -1.01
C LEU A 179 -20.54 22.64 -0.12
N TRP A 180 -19.76 23.20 0.80
CA TRP A 180 -20.23 24.16 1.79
C TRP A 180 -19.90 25.61 1.43
N TYR A 181 -18.97 25.79 0.48
CA TYR A 181 -18.55 27.10 0.00
C TYR A 181 -18.53 27.13 -1.53
N SER A 182 -19.69 27.41 -2.13
CA SER A 182 -19.88 27.34 -3.59
C SER A 182 -18.96 28.25 -4.43
N GLN A 183 -18.41 29.31 -3.83
CA GLN A 183 -17.46 30.22 -4.47
C GLN A 183 -16.01 29.69 -4.41
N GLY A 184 -15.76 28.70 -3.56
CA GLY A 184 -14.45 28.08 -3.35
C GLY A 184 -14.27 26.72 -4.02
N LYS A 185 -13.09 26.18 -3.84
CA LYS A 185 -12.69 24.84 -4.25
C LYS A 185 -12.42 24.00 -3.03
N ILE A 186 -12.55 22.67 -3.15
CA ILE A 186 -12.18 21.75 -2.07
C ILE A 186 -10.74 22.00 -1.66
N ASN A 187 -10.55 22.48 -0.43
CA ASN A 187 -9.26 22.73 0.19
C ASN A 187 -8.95 21.63 1.20
N TYR A 188 -8.65 20.44 0.72
CA TYR A 188 -8.40 19.24 1.51
C TYR A 188 -7.45 18.30 0.77
N TYR A 189 -6.92 17.27 1.47
CA TYR A 189 -6.17 16.16 0.87
C TYR A 189 -7.14 15.21 0.16
N TYR A 190 -7.66 15.63 -0.98
CA TYR A 190 -8.74 14.90 -1.68
C TYR A 190 -8.24 13.76 -2.59
N GLY A 191 -6.94 13.46 -2.57
CA GLY A 191 -6.34 12.46 -3.47
C GLY A 191 -6.88 11.05 -3.28
N GLY A 192 -7.20 10.66 -2.05
CA GLY A 192 -7.82 9.36 -1.76
C GLY A 192 -9.20 9.25 -2.40
N GLN A 193 -10.07 10.21 -2.12
CA GLN A 193 -11.43 10.28 -2.69
C GLN A 193 -11.39 10.44 -4.21
N TYR A 194 -10.38 11.16 -4.75
CA TYR A 194 -10.16 11.25 -6.18
C TYR A 194 -9.90 9.88 -6.82
N PHE A 195 -9.03 9.04 -6.24
CA PHE A 195 -8.78 7.71 -6.80
C PHE A 195 -10.04 6.84 -6.78
N ALA A 196 -10.90 6.97 -5.77
CA ALA A 196 -12.20 6.33 -5.74
C ALA A 196 -13.09 6.81 -6.89
N VAL A 197 -13.17 8.13 -7.13
CA VAL A 197 -13.93 8.72 -8.24
C VAL A 197 -13.33 8.36 -9.61
N PHE A 198 -11.99 8.33 -9.72
CA PHE A 198 -11.32 7.89 -10.94
C PHE A 198 -11.72 6.46 -11.32
N LEU A 199 -11.67 5.52 -10.36
CA LEU A 199 -12.09 4.13 -10.58
C LEU A 199 -13.59 4.02 -10.85
N THR A 200 -14.42 4.82 -10.20
CA THR A 200 -15.87 4.91 -10.43
C THR A 200 -16.17 5.35 -11.87
N LYS A 201 -15.50 6.41 -12.35
CA LYS A 201 -15.61 6.85 -13.75
C LYS A 201 -15.09 5.80 -14.74
N LEU A 202 -13.96 5.18 -14.44
CA LEU A 202 -13.33 4.19 -15.31
C LEU A 202 -14.15 2.92 -15.44
N SER A 203 -14.83 2.50 -14.36
CA SER A 203 -15.68 1.32 -14.29
C SER A 203 -17.14 1.58 -14.74
N GLY A 204 -17.56 2.84 -14.85
CA GLY A 204 -18.94 3.20 -15.13
C GLY A 204 -19.93 2.87 -13.99
N THR A 205 -19.43 2.75 -12.77
CA THR A 205 -20.23 2.47 -11.56
C THR A 205 -20.72 3.75 -10.89
N GLN A 206 -21.42 3.63 -9.75
CA GLN A 206 -22.06 4.75 -9.04
C GLN A 206 -21.39 4.99 -7.68
N VAL A 207 -21.33 6.26 -7.24
CA VAL A 207 -20.65 6.67 -6.01
C VAL A 207 -21.27 6.01 -4.77
N GLU A 208 -22.60 5.82 -4.77
CA GLU A 208 -23.35 5.19 -3.67
C GLU A 208 -22.80 3.80 -3.30
N LEU A 209 -22.32 3.06 -4.30
CA LEU A 209 -21.69 1.74 -4.08
C LEU A 209 -20.18 1.87 -3.90
N THR A 210 -19.55 2.75 -4.69
CA THR A 210 -18.09 2.78 -4.79
C THR A 210 -17.42 3.50 -3.63
N TYR A 211 -18.13 4.31 -2.86
CA TYR A 211 -17.65 4.82 -1.57
C TYR A 211 -17.22 3.68 -0.64
N ASN A 212 -18.12 2.73 -0.40
CA ASN A 212 -17.80 1.56 0.42
C ASN A 212 -16.85 0.60 -0.30
N LEU A 213 -17.02 0.41 -1.61
CA LEU A 213 -16.22 -0.53 -2.39
C LEU A 213 -14.75 -0.11 -2.46
N MET A 214 -14.44 1.19 -2.54
CA MET A 214 -13.06 1.67 -2.54
C MET A 214 -12.34 1.29 -1.24
N ARG A 215 -12.98 1.47 -0.09
CA ARG A 215 -12.44 1.09 1.22
C ARG A 215 -12.14 -0.40 1.30
N THR A 216 -13.08 -1.25 0.86
CA THR A 216 -12.92 -2.71 0.91
C THR A 216 -11.92 -3.22 -0.13
N PHE A 217 -11.80 -2.52 -1.25
CA PHE A 217 -10.77 -2.75 -2.26
C PHE A 217 -9.36 -2.48 -1.72
N VAL A 218 -9.20 -1.36 -1.00
CA VAL A 218 -7.95 -1.06 -0.28
C VAL A 218 -7.66 -2.10 0.80
N ALA A 219 -8.68 -2.56 1.54
CA ALA A 219 -8.52 -3.61 2.55
C ALA A 219 -8.05 -4.95 1.96
N GLY A 220 -8.50 -5.28 0.75
CA GLY A 220 -7.97 -6.40 -0.03
C GLY A 220 -6.49 -6.24 -0.36
N PHE A 221 -6.07 -5.06 -0.80
CA PHE A 221 -4.64 -4.76 -1.03
C PHE A 221 -3.84 -4.72 0.27
N ALA A 222 -4.41 -4.21 1.35
CA ALA A 222 -3.79 -4.22 2.68
C ALA A 222 -3.53 -5.64 3.20
N PHE A 223 -4.19 -6.65 2.64
CA PHE A 223 -3.90 -8.05 2.89
C PHE A 223 -2.83 -8.61 1.93
N VAL A 224 -3.04 -8.46 0.63
CA VAL A 224 -2.25 -9.21 -0.36
C VAL A 224 -0.89 -8.60 -0.66
N LEU A 225 -0.72 -7.27 -0.57
CA LEU A 225 0.60 -6.66 -0.80
C LEU A 225 1.61 -6.98 0.32
N PRO A 226 1.26 -6.93 1.61
CA PRO A 226 2.13 -7.45 2.68
C PRO A 226 2.38 -8.95 2.53
N PHE A 227 1.38 -9.73 2.12
CA PHE A 227 1.58 -11.16 1.81
C PHE A 227 2.71 -11.35 0.79
N SER A 228 2.61 -10.71 -0.37
CA SER A 228 3.59 -10.84 -1.46
C SER A 228 4.98 -10.36 -1.01
N LEU A 229 5.06 -9.19 -0.35
CA LEU A 229 6.31 -8.61 0.13
C LEU A 229 7.02 -9.50 1.16
N VAL A 230 6.32 -9.87 2.24
CA VAL A 230 6.92 -10.63 3.35
C VAL A 230 7.22 -12.07 2.94
N ARG A 231 6.37 -12.67 2.10
CA ARG A 231 6.66 -13.96 1.48
C ARG A 231 7.97 -13.90 0.69
N GLN A 232 8.17 -12.86 -0.14
CA GLN A 232 9.40 -12.67 -0.90
C GLN A 232 10.61 -12.47 0.03
N MET A 233 10.48 -11.62 1.07
CA MET A 233 11.55 -11.42 2.06
C MET A 233 11.95 -12.72 2.75
N THR A 234 10.98 -13.52 3.16
CA THR A 234 11.22 -14.80 3.83
C THR A 234 11.87 -15.83 2.89
N THR A 235 11.44 -15.86 1.63
CA THR A 235 12.07 -16.69 0.59
C THR A 235 13.55 -16.33 0.40
N ASP A 236 13.86 -15.05 0.37
CA ASP A 236 15.24 -14.57 0.21
C ASP A 236 16.12 -14.90 1.43
N LEU A 237 15.55 -14.87 2.63
CA LEU A 237 16.24 -15.25 3.87
C LEU A 237 16.50 -16.75 3.96
N GLN A 238 15.60 -17.58 3.48
CA GLN A 238 15.74 -19.04 3.52
C GLN A 238 16.79 -19.57 2.53
N GLY A 239 16.97 -18.89 1.40
CA GLY A 239 17.83 -19.38 0.33
C GLY A 239 17.24 -20.58 -0.43
N ARG A 240 18.04 -21.18 -1.33
CA ARG A 240 17.55 -22.18 -2.31
C ARG A 240 17.46 -23.63 -1.80
N LYS A 241 18.09 -23.98 -0.67
CA LYS A 241 18.22 -25.37 -0.19
C LYS A 241 17.29 -25.67 1.01
N VAL A 242 16.00 -25.43 0.86
CA VAL A 242 15.03 -25.72 1.93
C VAL A 242 14.19 -26.92 1.59
N THR A 243 14.02 -27.84 2.53
CA THR A 243 13.27 -29.11 2.36
C THR A 243 12.16 -29.24 3.40
N GLY A 244 11.21 -30.14 3.12
CA GLY A 244 10.12 -30.45 4.04
C GLY A 244 9.16 -29.28 4.27
N TRP A 245 8.56 -29.22 5.46
CA TRP A 245 7.56 -28.21 5.83
C TRP A 245 8.11 -26.77 5.81
N LYS A 246 9.41 -26.58 5.96
CA LYS A 246 10.06 -25.28 5.89
C LYS A 246 9.82 -24.56 4.57
N LYS A 247 9.50 -25.27 3.48
CA LYS A 247 9.11 -24.66 2.20
C LYS A 247 7.84 -23.82 2.30
N GLN A 248 6.99 -24.07 3.30
CA GLN A 248 5.74 -23.34 3.50
C GLN A 248 5.90 -22.08 4.35
N LEU A 249 7.05 -21.91 5.05
CA LEU A 249 7.29 -20.75 5.91
C LEU A 249 7.12 -19.41 5.21
N PRO A 250 7.60 -19.21 3.95
CA PRO A 250 7.37 -17.95 3.25
C PRO A 250 5.87 -17.65 3.07
N THR A 251 5.08 -18.64 2.68
CA THR A 251 3.64 -18.49 2.50
C THR A 251 2.95 -18.19 3.83
N LEU A 252 3.32 -18.89 4.90
CA LEU A 252 2.79 -18.62 6.24
C LEU A 252 3.15 -17.23 6.74
N ALA A 253 4.42 -16.82 6.60
CA ALA A 253 4.87 -15.51 7.00
C ALA A 253 4.15 -14.38 6.23
N GLY A 254 3.98 -14.57 4.92
CA GLY A 254 3.19 -13.66 4.09
C GLY A 254 1.74 -13.58 4.56
N PHE A 255 1.10 -14.72 4.83
CA PHE A 255 -0.28 -14.77 5.31
C PHE A 255 -0.45 -14.04 6.66
N LEU A 256 0.46 -14.27 7.61
CA LEU A 256 0.48 -13.55 8.89
C LEU A 256 0.69 -12.04 8.71
N ALA A 257 1.52 -11.63 7.75
CA ALA A 257 1.70 -10.22 7.44
C ALA A 257 0.42 -9.59 6.86
N GLY A 258 -0.28 -10.29 5.98
CA GLY A 258 -1.59 -9.86 5.47
C GLY A 258 -2.62 -9.70 6.59
N LEU A 259 -2.71 -10.67 7.51
CA LEU A 259 -3.55 -10.59 8.70
C LEU A 259 -3.17 -9.40 9.59
N ALA A 260 -1.87 -9.19 9.81
CA ALA A 260 -1.37 -8.13 10.68
C ALA A 260 -1.70 -6.73 10.16
N VAL A 261 -1.70 -6.51 8.84
CA VAL A 261 -1.97 -5.19 8.25
C VAL A 261 -3.47 -4.97 8.01
N SER A 262 -4.20 -5.98 7.51
CA SER A 262 -5.61 -5.79 7.12
C SER A 262 -6.60 -6.04 8.25
N ILE A 263 -6.29 -6.92 9.21
CA ILE A 263 -7.25 -7.41 10.21
C ILE A 263 -6.83 -7.09 11.64
N ALA A 264 -5.52 -7.17 11.95
CA ALA A 264 -5.08 -6.93 13.31
C ALA A 264 -5.24 -5.46 13.72
N GLY A 265 -5.49 -5.26 15.00
CA GLY A 265 -5.54 -3.94 15.65
C GLY A 265 -4.37 -3.75 16.63
N ASN A 266 -4.52 -2.74 17.48
CA ASN A 266 -3.63 -2.54 18.62
C ASN A 266 -3.98 -3.50 19.78
N MET A 267 -3.25 -3.41 20.91
CA MET A 267 -3.45 -4.29 22.06
C MET A 267 -4.70 -3.98 22.88
N HIS A 268 -5.43 -2.91 22.57
CA HIS A 268 -6.58 -2.46 23.36
C HIS A 268 -7.67 -3.54 23.45
N TYR A 269 -8.01 -4.17 22.31
CA TYR A 269 -8.99 -5.26 22.30
C TYR A 269 -8.53 -6.44 23.16
N VAL A 270 -7.28 -6.83 23.07
CA VAL A 270 -6.74 -7.96 23.84
C VAL A 270 -6.81 -7.67 25.34
N VAL A 271 -6.43 -6.45 25.75
CA VAL A 271 -6.42 -6.08 27.17
C VAL A 271 -7.82 -5.85 27.70
N TYR A 272 -8.62 -5.02 27.04
CA TYR A 272 -9.91 -4.55 27.59
C TYR A 272 -11.11 -5.42 27.22
N ALA A 273 -11.04 -6.19 26.12
CA ALA A 273 -12.14 -7.09 25.74
C ALA A 273 -11.91 -8.56 26.13
N GLN A 274 -10.64 -8.95 26.44
CA GLN A 274 -10.32 -10.34 26.76
C GLN A 274 -9.72 -10.48 28.16
N ILE A 275 -8.60 -9.80 28.46
CA ILE A 275 -7.85 -10.00 29.72
C ILE A 275 -8.61 -9.38 30.89
N LEU A 276 -9.03 -8.10 30.80
CA LEU A 276 -9.72 -7.41 31.88
C LEU A 276 -11.04 -8.08 32.28
N PRO A 277 -11.96 -8.44 31.36
CA PRO A 277 -13.15 -9.19 31.69
C PRO A 277 -12.89 -10.54 32.37
N LEU A 278 -11.82 -11.24 31.97
CA LEU A 278 -11.42 -12.48 32.61
C LEU A 278 -10.99 -12.25 34.06
N ILE A 279 -10.19 -11.21 34.30
CA ILE A 279 -9.75 -10.85 35.67
C ILE A 279 -10.95 -10.44 36.53
N GLN A 280 -11.88 -9.62 36.02
CA GLN A 280 -13.11 -9.21 36.71
C GLN A 280 -13.96 -10.42 37.09
N LYS A 281 -14.16 -11.34 36.13
CA LYS A 281 -14.89 -12.58 36.40
C LYS A 281 -14.23 -13.44 37.47
N LEU A 282 -12.90 -13.56 37.46
CA LEU A 282 -12.15 -14.31 38.50
C LEU A 282 -12.26 -13.67 39.88
N LYS A 283 -12.42 -12.35 39.94
CA LYS A 283 -12.62 -11.60 41.21
C LYS A 283 -14.07 -11.51 41.66
N GLY A 284 -15.01 -11.98 40.85
CA GLY A 284 -16.44 -11.82 41.14
C GLY A 284 -16.98 -10.39 40.95
N GLU A 285 -16.24 -9.56 40.19
CA GLU A 285 -16.64 -8.20 39.85
C GLU A 285 -17.56 -8.20 38.60
N GLU A 286 -18.36 -7.13 38.43
CA GLU A 286 -19.14 -6.94 37.21
C GLU A 286 -18.22 -6.80 36.01
N VAL A 287 -18.55 -7.54 34.94
CA VAL A 287 -17.78 -7.50 33.69
C VAL A 287 -18.15 -6.24 32.91
N SER A 288 -17.15 -5.38 32.66
CA SER A 288 -17.29 -4.18 31.82
C SER A 288 -17.57 -4.54 30.35
N GLY A 289 -18.51 -3.82 29.72
CA GLY A 289 -18.74 -3.91 28.28
C GLY A 289 -17.55 -3.37 27.49
N TYR A 290 -17.35 -3.88 26.28
CA TYR A 290 -16.31 -3.39 25.36
C TYR A 290 -16.95 -2.60 24.23
N TRP A 291 -16.44 -1.39 23.98
CA TRP A 291 -16.84 -0.56 22.86
C TRP A 291 -15.63 -0.38 21.90
N PHE A 292 -15.75 -0.89 20.68
CA PHE A 292 -14.64 -0.97 19.74
C PHE A 292 -13.95 0.38 19.43
N PRO A 293 -14.68 1.52 19.32
CA PRO A 293 -14.04 2.82 19.10
C PRO A 293 -13.07 3.27 20.20
N ASP A 294 -13.14 2.74 21.42
CA ASP A 294 -12.16 3.04 22.48
C ASP A 294 -10.74 2.61 22.11
N ALA A 295 -10.60 1.64 21.19
CA ALA A 295 -9.31 1.21 20.70
C ALA A 295 -8.52 2.35 20.00
N THR A 296 -9.18 3.41 19.56
CA THR A 296 -8.56 4.58 18.95
C THR A 296 -8.60 5.81 19.84
N ARG A 297 -9.43 5.81 20.89
CA ARG A 297 -9.61 6.88 21.86
C ARG A 297 -8.95 6.50 23.17
N TYR A 298 -7.63 6.52 23.22
CA TYR A 298 -6.89 6.05 24.39
C TYR A 298 -5.96 7.11 25.00
N ILE A 299 -5.17 7.82 24.21
CA ILE A 299 -4.36 8.95 24.70
C ILE A 299 -5.28 10.13 24.96
N GLY A 300 -5.21 10.67 26.18
CA GLY A 300 -6.08 11.75 26.64
C GLY A 300 -7.47 11.28 27.13
N PHE A 301 -7.81 10.01 26.95
CA PHE A 301 -9.04 9.39 27.47
C PHE A 301 -8.75 8.44 28.65
N ASN A 302 -7.54 7.93 28.74
CA ASN A 302 -7.11 7.08 29.86
C ASN A 302 -5.67 7.43 30.29
N PRO A 303 -5.47 8.29 31.29
CA PRO A 303 -6.49 9.06 32.02
C PRO A 303 -7.16 10.15 31.19
N ASP A 304 -8.32 10.62 31.65
CA ASP A 304 -9.04 11.71 30.98
C ASP A 304 -8.32 13.05 31.20
N VAL A 305 -7.85 13.66 30.12
CA VAL A 305 -7.15 14.95 30.10
C VAL A 305 -7.63 15.78 28.90
N PRO A 306 -7.43 17.12 28.90
CA PRO A 306 -7.89 17.96 27.80
C PRO A 306 -7.29 17.66 26.44
N ASP A 307 -6.03 17.19 26.40
CA ASP A 307 -5.30 16.86 25.17
C ASP A 307 -5.64 15.45 24.68
N LYS A 308 -6.73 15.36 23.91
CA LYS A 308 -7.26 14.10 23.40
C LYS A 308 -6.83 13.88 21.95
N THR A 309 -6.38 12.66 21.67
CA THR A 309 -5.96 12.25 20.31
C THR A 309 -6.67 10.98 19.87
N ILE A 310 -6.85 10.83 18.57
CA ILE A 310 -7.44 9.64 17.95
C ILE A 310 -6.33 8.94 17.16
N HIS A 311 -6.14 7.64 17.40
CA HIS A 311 -5.10 6.81 16.77
C HIS A 311 -5.74 5.71 15.95
N GLU A 312 -6.07 6.01 14.72
CA GLU A 312 -6.67 5.02 13.83
C GLU A 312 -5.64 3.99 13.35
N PHE A 313 -6.12 2.80 13.06
CA PHE A 313 -5.37 1.71 12.45
C PHE A 313 -6.21 1.07 11.34
N PRO A 314 -5.60 0.37 10.36
CA PRO A 314 -6.29 -0.04 9.13
C PRO A 314 -7.60 -0.78 9.37
N CYS A 315 -7.60 -1.81 10.23
CA CYS A 315 -8.80 -2.57 10.55
C CYS A 315 -9.93 -1.69 11.12
N TYR A 316 -9.60 -0.71 11.96
CA TYR A 316 -10.57 0.22 12.54
C TYR A 316 -11.29 1.00 11.43
N SER A 317 -10.54 1.62 10.53
CA SER A 317 -11.11 2.40 9.41
C SER A 317 -11.92 1.51 8.45
N PHE A 318 -11.47 0.25 8.24
CA PHE A 318 -12.22 -0.72 7.42
C PHE A 318 -13.55 -1.13 8.06
N VAL A 319 -13.62 -1.28 9.38
CA VAL A 319 -14.84 -1.63 10.13
C VAL A 319 -15.79 -0.43 10.21
N LEU A 320 -15.29 0.74 10.64
CA LEU A 320 -16.14 1.93 10.80
C LEU A 320 -16.64 2.50 9.47
N GLY A 321 -15.93 2.28 8.41
CA GLY A 321 -16.37 2.67 7.10
C GLY A 321 -15.92 4.05 6.64
N ASP A 322 -14.90 4.62 7.25
CA ASP A 322 -14.34 5.90 6.84
C ASP A 322 -13.41 5.74 5.64
N LEU A 323 -13.62 6.55 4.62
CA LEU A 323 -12.77 6.60 3.42
C LEU A 323 -11.81 7.80 3.50
N HIS A 324 -11.14 7.95 4.64
CA HIS A 324 -10.17 9.00 4.85
C HIS A 324 -8.96 8.90 3.90
N ALA A 325 -8.29 10.02 3.72
CA ALA A 325 -7.11 10.12 2.85
C ALA A 325 -6.03 9.08 3.17
N HIS A 326 -5.71 8.87 4.46
CA HIS A 326 -4.72 7.89 4.90
C HIS A 326 -5.14 6.44 4.64
N VAL A 327 -6.44 6.13 4.64
CA VAL A 327 -6.95 4.78 4.35
C VAL A 327 -6.65 4.39 2.91
N VAL A 328 -6.98 5.25 1.96
CA VAL A 328 -6.70 4.98 0.54
C VAL A 328 -5.19 4.92 0.29
N ASN A 329 -4.41 5.73 1.02
CA ASN A 329 -2.97 5.77 0.84
C ASN A 329 -2.25 4.47 1.24
N ILE A 330 -2.87 3.59 2.03
CA ILE A 330 -2.29 2.29 2.45
C ILE A 330 -1.76 1.50 1.25
N MET A 331 -2.51 1.40 0.16
CA MET A 331 -2.07 0.63 -1.01
C MET A 331 -0.86 1.26 -1.71
N PHE A 332 -0.74 2.59 -1.72
CA PHE A 332 0.39 3.31 -2.32
C PHE A 332 1.64 3.26 -1.43
N VAL A 333 1.45 3.32 -0.12
CA VAL A 333 2.52 3.09 0.87
C VAL A 333 3.11 1.68 0.71
N LEU A 334 2.26 0.67 0.65
CA LEU A 334 2.70 -0.72 0.45
C LEU A 334 3.40 -0.90 -0.90
N LEU A 335 2.95 -0.22 -1.96
CA LEU A 335 3.64 -0.19 -3.24
C LEU A 335 5.05 0.42 -3.11
N LEU A 336 5.20 1.54 -2.40
CA LEU A 336 6.51 2.15 -2.16
C LEU A 336 7.44 1.21 -1.41
N LEU A 337 6.98 0.58 -0.33
CA LEU A 337 7.77 -0.39 0.43
C LEU A 337 8.20 -1.59 -0.43
N GLY A 338 7.30 -2.12 -1.23
CA GLY A 338 7.62 -3.17 -2.22
C GLY A 338 8.68 -2.74 -3.23
N LEU A 339 8.55 -1.52 -3.78
CA LEU A 339 9.51 -0.92 -4.71
C LEU A 339 10.91 -0.76 -4.07
N LEU A 340 10.96 -0.23 -2.85
CA LEU A 340 12.21 -0.05 -2.11
C LEU A 340 12.91 -1.38 -1.84
N TYR A 341 12.15 -2.40 -1.46
CA TYR A 341 12.71 -3.74 -1.26
C TYR A 341 13.21 -4.35 -2.57
N ALA A 342 12.43 -4.28 -3.64
CA ALA A 342 12.83 -4.76 -4.96
C ALA A 342 14.09 -4.05 -5.47
N TRP A 343 14.22 -2.75 -5.21
CA TRP A 343 15.39 -1.96 -5.56
C TRP A 343 16.62 -2.39 -4.75
N THR A 344 16.50 -2.51 -3.44
CA THR A 344 17.58 -3.00 -2.56
C THR A 344 18.08 -4.38 -3.00
N LYS A 345 17.17 -5.29 -3.31
CA LYS A 345 17.50 -6.62 -3.81
C LYS A 345 18.23 -6.60 -5.16
N LYS A 346 17.79 -5.72 -6.08
CA LYS A 346 18.46 -5.53 -7.37
C LYS A 346 19.89 -5.05 -7.18
N VAL A 347 20.09 -4.03 -6.36
CA VAL A 347 21.41 -3.44 -6.09
C VAL A 347 22.35 -4.47 -5.48
N ARG A 348 21.90 -5.21 -4.48
CA ARG A 348 22.67 -6.29 -3.83
C ARG A 348 23.14 -7.37 -4.83
N ASN A 349 22.33 -7.69 -5.84
CA ASN A 349 22.62 -8.73 -6.82
C ASN A 349 23.45 -8.24 -8.00
N THR A 350 23.54 -6.93 -8.24
CA THR A 350 24.18 -6.34 -9.43
C THR A 350 25.38 -5.48 -9.09
N THR A 351 26.06 -5.71 -7.94
CA THR A 351 27.19 -4.89 -7.48
C THR A 351 28.15 -4.59 -8.65
N PRO A 352 28.14 -3.40 -9.25
CA PRO A 352 29.05 -3.09 -10.34
C PRO A 352 30.43 -2.77 -9.75
N SER A 353 31.48 -3.09 -10.48
CA SER A 353 32.78 -2.49 -10.29
C SER A 353 32.69 -0.99 -10.65
N VAL A 354 32.21 -0.20 -9.69
CA VAL A 354 32.00 1.26 -9.82
C VAL A 354 33.33 1.97 -10.07
N GLU A 355 34.44 1.35 -9.69
CA GLU A 355 35.81 1.84 -9.85
C GLU A 355 36.24 2.06 -11.31
N LYS A 356 35.59 1.39 -12.29
CA LYS A 356 35.94 1.49 -13.70
C LYS A 356 35.12 2.54 -14.47
N LEU A 357 34.23 3.27 -13.85
CA LEU A 357 33.39 4.27 -14.51
C LEU A 357 33.93 5.70 -14.30
N GLY A 358 34.19 6.43 -15.38
CA GLY A 358 34.53 7.84 -15.28
C GLY A 358 33.44 8.66 -14.57
N ARG A 359 33.83 9.76 -13.90
CA ARG A 359 32.98 10.59 -13.01
C ARG A 359 31.59 10.92 -13.61
N ARG A 360 31.51 11.35 -14.87
CA ARG A 360 30.25 11.67 -15.55
C ARG A 360 29.32 10.46 -15.70
N LYS A 361 29.87 9.31 -16.16
CA LYS A 361 29.10 8.07 -16.33
C LYS A 361 28.63 7.50 -15.01
N PHE A 362 29.40 7.68 -13.93
CA PHE A 362 29.00 7.32 -12.58
C PHE A 362 27.73 8.07 -12.17
N TRP A 363 27.74 9.41 -12.23
CA TRP A 363 26.59 10.23 -11.84
C TRP A 363 25.37 9.98 -12.71
N MET A 364 25.52 9.84 -14.03
CA MET A 364 24.41 9.51 -14.93
C MET A 364 23.74 8.17 -14.59
N LYS A 365 24.50 7.21 -14.03
CA LYS A 365 23.93 5.93 -13.57
C LYS A 365 23.25 6.04 -12.19
N GLN A 366 23.62 6.99 -11.37
CA GLN A 366 23.05 7.17 -10.04
C GLN A 366 21.78 8.02 -10.06
N LEU A 367 21.64 8.92 -11.03
CA LEU A 367 20.52 9.81 -11.20
C LEU A 367 19.55 9.27 -12.25
N LEU A 368 18.32 9.77 -12.23
CA LEU A 368 17.25 9.44 -13.18
C LEU A 368 16.99 7.93 -13.33
N MET A 369 17.27 7.16 -12.27
CA MET A 369 16.94 5.73 -12.26
C MET A 369 15.41 5.56 -12.25
N PRO A 370 14.86 4.55 -12.97
CA PRO A 370 13.42 4.30 -12.95
C PRO A 370 12.83 4.15 -11.53
N GLN A 371 13.62 3.63 -10.59
CA GLN A 371 13.24 3.49 -9.19
C GLN A 371 13.16 4.85 -8.46
N ILE A 372 14.09 5.78 -8.79
CA ILE A 372 14.05 7.15 -8.26
C ILE A 372 12.81 7.87 -8.76
N LEU A 373 12.53 7.78 -10.06
CA LEU A 373 11.33 8.40 -10.66
C LEU A 373 10.04 7.81 -10.06
N ALA A 374 9.97 6.49 -9.88
CA ALA A 374 8.82 5.84 -9.28
C ALA A 374 8.64 6.21 -7.80
N ALA A 375 9.72 6.26 -7.01
CA ALA A 375 9.68 6.69 -5.62
C ALA A 375 9.30 8.18 -5.50
N ALA A 376 9.86 9.05 -6.34
CA ALA A 376 9.54 10.47 -6.37
C ALA A 376 8.07 10.72 -6.75
N MET A 377 7.53 9.97 -7.71
CA MET A 377 6.12 10.02 -8.08
C MET A 377 5.21 9.63 -6.91
N LEU A 378 5.49 8.52 -6.22
CA LEU A 378 4.70 8.08 -5.07
C LEU A 378 4.79 9.08 -3.91
N LEU A 379 5.99 9.55 -3.58
CA LEU A 379 6.18 10.55 -2.54
C LEU A 379 5.49 11.88 -2.87
N GLY A 380 5.55 12.33 -4.12
CA GLY A 380 4.78 13.50 -4.56
C GLY A 380 3.27 13.29 -4.40
N MET A 381 2.78 12.09 -4.73
CA MET A 381 1.36 11.74 -4.50
C MET A 381 0.98 11.77 -3.02
N PHE A 382 1.86 11.38 -2.10
CA PHE A 382 1.56 11.42 -0.67
C PHE A 382 1.29 12.82 -0.16
N HIS A 383 1.91 13.84 -0.75
CA HIS A 383 1.61 15.25 -0.44
C HIS A 383 0.12 15.61 -0.63
N TRP A 384 -0.53 14.97 -1.59
CA TRP A 384 -1.91 15.23 -1.99
C TRP A 384 -2.89 14.18 -1.44
N THR A 385 -2.41 12.96 -1.16
CA THR A 385 -3.25 11.89 -0.60
C THR A 385 -3.20 11.85 0.93
N ASN A 386 -2.01 11.98 1.54
CA ASN A 386 -1.82 12.09 2.99
C ASN A 386 -0.44 12.68 3.30
N TYR A 387 -0.39 13.94 3.68
CA TYR A 387 0.87 14.67 3.88
C TYR A 387 1.83 14.02 4.89
N TRP A 388 1.31 13.42 5.96
CA TRP A 388 2.16 12.75 6.95
C TRP A 388 2.91 11.55 6.36
N ASP A 389 2.30 10.83 5.43
CA ASP A 389 2.97 9.74 4.73
C ASP A 389 4.13 10.26 3.86
N PHE A 390 4.00 11.46 3.27
CA PHE A 390 5.12 12.07 2.56
C PHE A 390 6.34 12.21 3.48
N VAL A 391 6.18 12.81 4.65
CA VAL A 391 7.30 13.04 5.59
C VAL A 391 7.91 11.72 6.06
N ILE A 392 7.07 10.80 6.53
CA ILE A 392 7.50 9.50 7.07
C ILE A 392 8.24 8.70 6.00
N TYR A 393 7.64 8.54 4.84
CA TYR A 393 8.20 7.67 3.79
C TYR A 393 9.30 8.33 2.98
N TYR A 394 9.43 9.65 3.02
CA TYR A 394 10.64 10.32 2.55
C TYR A 394 11.86 9.95 3.41
N VAL A 395 11.71 9.92 4.73
CA VAL A 395 12.77 9.45 5.67
C VAL A 395 13.08 7.98 5.45
N VAL A 396 12.05 7.12 5.30
CA VAL A 396 12.24 5.68 5.01
C VAL A 396 12.98 5.47 3.69
N THR A 397 12.63 6.25 2.65
CA THR A 397 13.31 6.19 1.35
C THR A 397 14.76 6.65 1.48
N GLY A 398 15.03 7.75 2.19
CA GLY A 398 16.38 8.25 2.45
C GLY A 398 17.25 7.23 3.20
N GLY A 399 16.70 6.59 4.23
CA GLY A 399 17.36 5.49 4.96
C GLY A 399 17.67 4.30 4.05
N THR A 400 16.74 3.93 3.17
CA THR A 400 16.93 2.85 2.19
C THR A 400 18.04 3.21 1.18
N LEU A 401 18.06 4.44 0.68
CA LEU A 401 19.13 4.94 -0.20
C LEU A 401 20.49 4.88 0.47
N LEU A 402 20.58 5.34 1.72
CA LEU A 402 21.81 5.28 2.51
C LEU A 402 22.30 3.84 2.64
N PHE A 403 21.43 2.93 3.02
CA PHE A 403 21.76 1.51 3.16
C PHE A 403 22.22 0.88 1.83
N MET A 404 21.53 1.15 0.73
CA MET A 404 21.95 0.69 -0.60
C MET A 404 23.31 1.24 -1.01
N ASN A 405 23.57 2.54 -0.74
CA ASN A 405 24.85 3.16 -1.08
C ASN A 405 26.00 2.64 -0.23
N ILE A 406 25.76 2.28 1.05
CA ILE A 406 26.74 1.57 1.89
C ILE A 406 27.15 0.25 1.24
N ILE A 407 26.18 -0.53 0.76
CA ILE A 407 26.44 -1.82 0.10
C ILE A 407 27.20 -1.63 -1.22
N CYS A 408 26.84 -0.61 -2.02
CA CYS A 408 27.40 -0.40 -3.35
C CYS A 408 28.79 0.22 -3.34
N LEU A 409 29.05 1.19 -2.46
CA LEU A 409 30.22 2.08 -2.52
C LEU A 409 31.32 1.69 -1.53
N LYS A 410 31.15 0.60 -0.81
CA LYS A 410 32.12 -0.09 0.07
C LYS A 410 33.19 0.81 0.69
N GLY A 411 32.90 1.44 1.84
CA GLY A 411 33.92 2.10 2.69
C GLY A 411 34.24 3.56 2.37
N ASP A 412 33.84 4.09 1.22
CA ASP A 412 34.03 5.53 0.91
C ASP A 412 32.84 6.34 1.48
N ILE A 413 32.93 6.67 2.77
CA ILE A 413 31.87 7.38 3.49
C ILE A 413 31.50 8.73 2.85
N ARG A 414 32.46 9.47 2.31
CA ARG A 414 32.20 10.76 1.66
C ARG A 414 31.36 10.58 0.40
N ARG A 415 31.68 9.57 -0.39
CA ARG A 415 30.93 9.24 -1.62
C ARG A 415 29.56 8.67 -1.29
N ILE A 416 29.45 7.82 -0.26
CA ILE A 416 28.16 7.29 0.24
C ILE A 416 27.23 8.43 0.60
N LEU A 417 27.68 9.37 1.45
CA LEU A 417 26.87 10.51 1.87
C LEU A 417 26.53 11.43 0.70
N ALA A 418 27.51 11.76 -0.15
CA ALA A 418 27.27 12.63 -1.30
C ALA A 418 26.22 12.05 -2.26
N VAL A 419 26.30 10.76 -2.62
CA VAL A 419 25.34 10.12 -3.51
C VAL A 419 23.97 10.05 -2.85
N THR A 420 23.89 9.68 -1.57
CA THR A 420 22.62 9.60 -0.84
C THR A 420 21.92 10.96 -0.77
N ILE A 421 22.66 12.02 -0.43
CA ILE A 421 22.10 13.38 -0.36
C ILE A 421 21.62 13.84 -1.74
N VAL A 422 22.41 13.64 -2.80
CA VAL A 422 22.01 14.06 -4.15
C VAL A 422 20.77 13.30 -4.63
N GLN A 423 20.70 11.98 -4.41
CA GLN A 423 19.51 11.19 -4.75
C GLN A 423 18.28 11.62 -3.93
N ALA A 424 18.45 11.92 -2.64
CA ALA A 424 17.36 12.41 -1.80
C ALA A 424 16.86 13.78 -2.29
N ILE A 425 17.76 14.71 -2.62
CA ILE A 425 17.40 16.02 -3.19
C ILE A 425 16.70 15.83 -4.55
N GLU A 426 17.18 14.93 -5.40
CA GLU A 426 16.54 14.63 -6.69
C GLU A 426 15.09 14.14 -6.51
N ILE A 427 14.88 13.18 -5.60
CA ILE A 427 13.55 12.67 -5.28
C ILE A 427 12.64 13.79 -4.76
N PHE A 428 13.14 14.62 -3.82
CA PHE A 428 12.39 15.73 -3.27
C PHE A 428 12.01 16.76 -4.36
N ALA A 429 12.96 17.13 -5.20
CA ALA A 429 12.72 18.11 -6.28
C ALA A 429 11.67 17.58 -7.28
N ILE A 430 11.80 16.33 -7.73
CA ILE A 430 10.83 15.72 -8.66
C ILE A 430 9.46 15.63 -7.98
N ALA A 431 9.38 15.14 -6.73
CA ALA A 431 8.13 15.03 -5.98
C ALA A 431 7.43 16.38 -5.85
N THR A 432 8.19 17.45 -5.53
CA THR A 432 7.67 18.82 -5.44
C THR A 432 7.13 19.32 -6.77
N VAL A 433 7.89 19.13 -7.86
CA VAL A 433 7.48 19.61 -9.20
C VAL A 433 6.20 18.94 -9.68
N ILE A 434 6.09 17.63 -9.54
CA ILE A 434 4.92 16.90 -10.07
C ILE A 434 3.63 17.19 -9.28
N ILE A 435 3.73 17.66 -8.04
CA ILE A 435 2.58 18.00 -7.21
C ILE A 435 2.25 19.51 -7.16
N LEU A 436 2.99 20.32 -7.88
CA LEU A 436 2.76 21.78 -7.95
C LEU A 436 1.29 22.17 -8.24
N PRO A 437 0.54 21.49 -9.14
CA PRO A 437 -0.85 21.84 -9.37
C PRO A 437 -1.73 21.75 -8.13
N PHE A 438 -1.42 20.85 -7.19
CA PHE A 438 -2.08 20.78 -5.89
C PHE A 438 -1.57 21.88 -4.95
N THR A 439 -0.26 21.97 -4.77
CA THR A 439 0.38 22.87 -3.79
C THR A 439 0.05 24.35 -4.04
N LEU A 440 -0.07 24.75 -5.30
CA LEU A 440 -0.42 26.13 -5.67
C LEU A 440 -1.89 26.51 -5.35
N GLN A 441 -2.76 25.53 -5.13
CA GLN A 441 -4.18 25.73 -4.85
C GLN A 441 -4.56 25.39 -3.41
N PHE A 442 -3.67 24.73 -2.67
CA PHE A 442 -3.92 24.27 -1.31
C PHE A 442 -3.47 25.31 -0.29
N THR A 443 -4.38 25.74 0.55
CA THR A 443 -4.11 26.65 1.66
C THR A 443 -3.99 25.86 2.97
N THR A 444 -2.82 25.86 3.58
CA THR A 444 -2.58 25.18 4.86
C THR A 444 -3.26 25.93 6.01
N MET A 445 -4.06 25.21 6.78
CA MET A 445 -4.74 25.78 7.97
C MET A 445 -3.81 25.86 9.18
N VAL A 446 -2.88 24.92 9.31
CA VAL A 446 -1.94 24.85 10.44
C VAL A 446 -0.52 24.97 9.91
N GLN A 447 0.27 25.84 10.49
CA GLN A 447 1.66 26.09 10.11
C GLN A 447 2.59 25.96 11.32
N GLY A 448 3.79 25.44 11.05
CA GLY A 448 4.88 25.38 12.01
C GLY A 448 4.98 24.08 12.79
N VAL A 449 6.11 23.91 13.44
CA VAL A 449 6.43 22.81 14.36
C VAL A 449 6.56 23.38 15.76
N ARG A 450 5.90 22.78 16.74
CA ARG A 450 5.99 23.17 18.15
C ARG A 450 6.41 21.96 18.98
N LEU A 451 7.09 22.24 20.09
CA LEU A 451 7.36 21.19 21.09
C LEU A 451 6.03 20.74 21.73
N ALA A 452 5.85 19.44 21.82
CA ALA A 452 4.70 18.86 22.50
C ALA A 452 4.76 19.21 23.99
N GLN A 453 3.66 19.74 24.53
CA GLN A 453 3.54 20.04 25.96
C GLN A 453 3.13 18.79 26.75
N ASN A 454 2.36 17.91 26.12
CA ASN A 454 1.87 16.68 26.72
C ASN A 454 2.60 15.47 26.08
N HIS A 455 2.81 14.44 26.90
CA HIS A 455 3.51 13.23 26.48
C HIS A 455 2.64 12.00 26.72
N SER A 456 2.70 11.05 25.78
CA SER A 456 2.03 9.77 25.93
C SER A 456 2.63 9.00 27.13
N LEU A 457 1.76 8.40 27.93
CA LEU A 457 2.18 7.59 29.08
C LEU A 457 2.68 6.19 28.64
N PRO A 458 3.58 5.54 29.41
CA PRO A 458 4.11 4.23 29.03
C PRO A 458 3.05 3.17 28.74
N HIS A 459 1.97 3.11 29.54
CA HIS A 459 0.89 2.15 29.31
C HIS A 459 0.11 2.45 28.02
N GLN A 460 -0.05 3.73 27.65
CA GLN A 460 -0.68 4.13 26.38
C GLN A 460 0.18 3.67 25.20
N LEU A 461 1.48 3.90 25.25
CA LEU A 461 2.42 3.41 24.22
C LEU A 461 2.41 1.88 24.12
N LEU A 462 2.34 1.18 25.27
CA LEU A 462 2.28 -0.27 25.29
C LEU A 462 0.99 -0.82 24.65
N ILE A 463 -0.14 -0.20 24.91
CA ILE A 463 -1.44 -0.59 24.32
C ILE A 463 -1.45 -0.32 22.82
N LEU A 464 -1.00 0.86 22.38
CA LEU A 464 -1.09 1.25 20.95
C LEU A 464 0.01 0.61 20.12
N TRP A 465 1.24 0.55 20.64
CA TRP A 465 2.44 0.14 19.90
C TRP A 465 3.12 -1.12 20.44
N GLY A 466 2.56 -1.74 21.48
CA GLY A 466 3.20 -2.88 22.17
C GLY A 466 3.48 -4.05 21.26
N LEU A 467 2.51 -4.47 20.44
CA LEU A 467 2.69 -5.60 19.52
C LEU A 467 3.84 -5.37 18.52
N PRO A 468 3.85 -4.29 17.71
CA PRO A 468 4.97 -4.04 16.80
C PRO A 468 6.30 -3.83 17.52
N THR A 469 6.30 -3.24 18.73
CA THR A 469 7.52 -3.08 19.56
C THR A 469 8.08 -4.42 19.99
N ILE A 470 7.24 -5.32 20.52
CA ILE A 470 7.66 -6.68 20.95
C ILE A 470 8.21 -7.46 19.76
N LEU A 471 7.50 -7.45 18.61
CA LEU A 471 7.96 -8.15 17.42
C LEU A 471 9.30 -7.61 16.91
N THR A 472 9.49 -6.29 16.95
CA THR A 472 10.76 -5.65 16.57
C THR A 472 11.88 -6.03 17.52
N LEU A 473 11.65 -6.01 18.83
CA LEU A 473 12.63 -6.43 19.83
C LEU A 473 13.03 -7.89 19.66
N VAL A 474 12.07 -8.80 19.49
CA VAL A 474 12.33 -10.22 19.21
C VAL A 474 13.17 -10.39 17.94
N PHE A 475 12.85 -9.65 16.89
CA PHE A 475 13.64 -9.68 15.65
C PHE A 475 15.07 -9.19 15.87
N VAL A 476 15.27 -8.02 16.50
CA VAL A 476 16.59 -7.43 16.76
C VAL A 476 17.42 -8.34 17.66
N ILE A 477 16.85 -8.87 18.74
CA ILE A 477 17.54 -9.81 19.64
C ILE A 477 17.96 -11.07 18.88
N SER A 478 17.04 -11.67 18.11
CA SER A 478 17.32 -12.87 17.30
C SER A 478 18.44 -12.63 16.29
N LEU A 479 18.44 -11.46 15.64
CA LEU A 479 19.49 -11.06 14.71
C LEU A 479 20.84 -10.86 15.43
N SER A 480 20.85 -10.17 16.56
CA SER A 480 22.04 -9.92 17.36
C SER A 480 22.69 -11.23 17.86
N VAL A 481 21.88 -12.16 18.35
CA VAL A 481 22.36 -13.50 18.77
C VAL A 481 23.00 -14.25 17.60
N ARG A 482 22.40 -14.18 16.40
CA ARG A 482 22.99 -14.83 15.21
C ARG A 482 24.30 -14.18 14.77
N ILE A 483 24.42 -12.86 14.87
CA ILE A 483 25.65 -12.13 14.52
C ILE A 483 26.76 -12.47 15.52
N VAL A 484 26.50 -12.38 16.82
CA VAL A 484 27.46 -12.68 17.88
C VAL A 484 27.87 -14.16 17.87
N GLY A 485 26.91 -15.07 17.65
CA GLY A 485 27.17 -16.52 17.61
C GLY A 485 27.87 -17.02 16.34
N SER A 486 28.11 -16.16 15.34
CA SER A 486 28.76 -16.53 14.07
C SER A 486 29.85 -15.53 13.66
N PRO A 487 30.90 -15.36 14.45
CA PRO A 487 31.93 -14.33 14.21
C PRO A 487 32.68 -14.46 12.87
N HIS A 488 32.69 -15.63 12.24
CA HIS A 488 33.35 -15.86 10.94
C HIS A 488 32.54 -15.36 9.72
N ARG A 489 31.27 -14.98 9.84
CA ARG A 489 30.45 -14.48 8.72
C ARG A 489 30.52 -12.96 8.52
N ILE A 490 31.15 -12.23 9.42
CA ILE A 490 31.27 -10.76 9.35
C ILE A 490 32.46 -10.32 8.45
N ARG A 491 33.35 -11.23 8.09
CA ARG A 491 34.57 -10.94 7.32
C ARG A 491 34.52 -11.27 5.83
N SER A 492 33.36 -11.68 5.28
CA SER A 492 33.23 -11.98 3.85
C SER A 492 32.23 -11.04 3.14
#